data_60d6e863f1c207c533a257cf1a57db66
#
_entry.id   60d6e863f1c207c533a257cf1a57db66
#
_cell.length_a   1.000
_cell.length_b   1.000
_cell.length_c   1.000
_cell.angle_alpha   90.00
_cell.angle_beta   90.00
_cell.angle_gamma   90.00
#
_symmetry.space_group_name_H-M   'P 1'
#
loop_
_entity.id
_entity.type
_entity.pdbx_description
1 polymer ?
#
loop_
_entity_poly.entity_id
_entity_poly.type
_entity_poly.pdbx_seq_one_letter_code
_entity_poly.pdbx_strand_id
1 'polypeptide(L)'
;HPEKVAAYIGVGQVVSLEGDLYSYQDALEKAKAKGDDTAEMEAAYNAYLEDGSLMNMLALRSKVMPYHQPEIKTNTIWLGVASPYMGINDMRWFLKQLGSLKDYLALNRHLYDYVMQADVRDYGMDYQIPVGFITGSCDWTTPVKFAQDYHDAISAPKKQIHLMAGCGHAPHYDLPEESAALVKTMLDEYLQ
;
A
#
# COMPACT_ATOMS: atom_id res chain seq x y z
N HIS A 1 10.89 20.60 5.24
CA HIS A 1 10.63 21.78 4.40
C HIS A 1 9.12 22.04 4.23
N PRO A 2 8.36 22.25 5.33
CA PRO A 2 6.91 22.51 5.23
C PRO A 2 6.60 23.75 4.39
N GLU A 3 7.50 24.73 4.35
CA GLU A 3 7.36 25.95 3.54
C GLU A 3 7.33 25.71 2.02
N LYS A 4 7.66 24.50 1.58
CA LYS A 4 7.65 24.09 0.15
C LYS A 4 6.49 23.17 -0.20
N VAL A 5 5.69 22.78 0.79
CA VAL A 5 4.63 21.78 0.63
C VAL A 5 3.33 22.40 1.15
N ALA A 6 2.34 22.51 0.29
CA ALA A 6 1.05 23.11 0.64
C ALA A 6 0.14 22.15 1.42
N ALA A 7 0.18 20.86 1.07
CA ALA A 7 -0.55 19.78 1.74
C ALA A 7 0.09 18.43 1.40
N TYR A 8 -0.16 17.42 2.22
CA TYR A 8 0.18 16.03 1.95
C TYR A 8 -1.08 15.18 1.80
N ILE A 9 -1.20 14.44 0.71
CA ILE A 9 -2.29 13.45 0.52
C ILE A 9 -1.65 12.11 0.20
N GLY A 10 -1.72 11.17 1.15
CA GLY A 10 -1.23 9.80 1.00
C GLY A 10 -2.34 8.88 0.47
N VAL A 11 -2.04 8.09 -0.56
CA VAL A 11 -2.95 7.08 -1.10
C VAL A 11 -2.37 5.70 -0.80
N GLY A 12 -3.11 4.85 -0.08
CA GLY A 12 -2.58 3.58 0.41
C GLY A 12 -1.37 3.79 1.34
N GLN A 13 -1.54 4.63 2.38
CA GLN A 13 -0.46 5.06 3.26
C GLN A 13 0.22 3.89 3.96
N VAL A 14 1.51 3.69 3.69
CA VAL A 14 2.37 2.80 4.48
C VAL A 14 2.70 3.49 5.81
N VAL A 15 2.50 2.78 6.91
CA VAL A 15 2.95 3.22 8.24
C VAL A 15 4.19 2.44 8.65
N SER A 16 4.07 1.12 8.71
CA SER A 16 5.18 0.19 8.96
C SER A 16 4.85 -1.16 8.32
N LEU A 17 5.80 -2.09 8.32
CA LEU A 17 5.57 -3.46 7.83
C LEU A 17 4.85 -4.38 8.84
N GLU A 18 4.51 -3.88 10.03
CA GLU A 18 3.62 -4.60 10.96
C GLU A 18 2.27 -4.97 10.32
N GLY A 19 1.85 -4.21 9.30
CA GLY A 19 0.67 -4.50 8.51
C GLY A 19 0.68 -5.88 7.86
N ASP A 20 1.84 -6.41 7.47
CA ASP A 20 1.95 -7.76 6.90
C ASP A 20 1.59 -8.85 7.90
N LEU A 21 2.00 -8.68 9.16
CA LEU A 21 1.68 -9.62 10.23
C LEU A 21 0.18 -9.59 10.58
N TYR A 22 -0.40 -8.39 10.58
CA TYR A 22 -1.84 -8.21 10.76
C TYR A 22 -2.64 -8.89 9.64
N SER A 23 -2.26 -8.67 8.37
CA SER A 23 -2.92 -9.28 7.21
C SER A 23 -2.76 -10.79 7.17
N TYR A 24 -1.63 -11.32 7.65
CA TYR A 24 -1.45 -12.76 7.84
C TYR A 24 -2.43 -13.34 8.85
N GLN A 25 -2.59 -12.71 10.02
CA GLN A 25 -3.51 -13.20 11.05
C GLN A 25 -4.94 -13.26 10.54
N ASP A 26 -5.42 -12.22 9.88
CA ASP A 26 -6.76 -12.19 9.28
C ASP A 26 -6.92 -13.24 8.16
N ALA A 27 -5.90 -13.42 7.31
CA ALA A 27 -5.90 -14.46 6.28
C ALA A 27 -5.96 -15.87 6.88
N LEU A 28 -5.19 -16.10 7.95
CA LEU A 28 -5.17 -17.39 8.65
C LEU A 28 -6.54 -17.73 9.25
N GLU A 29 -7.20 -16.77 9.87
CA GLU A 29 -8.56 -16.96 10.39
C GLU A 29 -9.56 -17.28 9.29
N LYS A 30 -9.50 -16.56 8.16
CA LYS A 30 -10.34 -16.80 6.98
C LYS A 30 -10.09 -18.19 6.36
N ALA A 31 -8.82 -18.62 6.26
CA ALA A 31 -8.45 -19.92 5.76
C ALA A 31 -9.00 -21.04 6.66
N LYS A 32 -8.81 -20.94 7.97
CA LYS A 32 -9.36 -21.89 8.95
C LYS A 32 -10.87 -21.97 8.91
N ALA A 33 -11.54 -20.84 8.78
CA ALA A 33 -13.00 -20.79 8.66
C ALA A 33 -13.54 -21.49 7.40
N LYS A 34 -12.74 -21.51 6.31
CA LYS A 34 -13.05 -22.23 5.06
C LYS A 34 -12.68 -23.71 5.10
N GLY A 35 -11.88 -24.14 6.08
CA GLY A 35 -11.33 -25.49 6.15
C GLY A 35 -10.15 -25.71 5.21
N ASP A 36 -9.48 -24.66 4.76
CA ASP A 36 -8.31 -24.74 3.90
C ASP A 36 -7.07 -25.22 4.70
N ASP A 37 -6.12 -25.86 4.02
CA ASP A 37 -4.83 -26.19 4.60
C ASP A 37 -3.98 -24.93 4.78
N THR A 38 -3.54 -24.66 6.00
CA THR A 38 -2.77 -23.47 6.36
C THR A 38 -1.27 -23.69 6.49
N ALA A 39 -0.78 -24.93 6.30
CA ALA A 39 0.60 -25.31 6.57
C ALA A 39 1.63 -24.46 5.78
N GLU A 40 1.39 -24.23 4.49
CA GLU A 40 2.28 -23.39 3.66
C GLU A 40 2.27 -21.93 4.07
N MET A 41 1.12 -21.39 4.47
CA MET A 41 1.00 -20.01 4.93
C MET A 41 1.73 -19.83 6.27
N GLU A 42 1.55 -20.76 7.20
CA GLU A 42 2.23 -20.76 8.50
C GLU A 42 3.74 -20.93 8.34
N ALA A 43 4.19 -21.79 7.41
CA ALA A 43 5.62 -21.96 7.09
C ALA A 43 6.23 -20.67 6.51
N ALA A 44 5.53 -19.99 5.60
CA ALA A 44 5.99 -18.69 5.04
C ALA A 44 6.05 -17.60 6.11
N TYR A 45 5.10 -17.57 7.03
CA TYR A 45 5.09 -16.65 8.17
C TYR A 45 6.28 -16.87 9.09
N ASN A 46 6.56 -18.13 9.47
CA ASN A 46 7.69 -18.47 10.33
C ASN A 46 9.03 -18.12 9.67
N ALA A 47 9.18 -18.38 8.36
CA ALA A 47 10.37 -17.99 7.61
C ALA A 47 10.56 -16.47 7.58
N TYR A 48 9.48 -15.71 7.44
CA TYR A 48 9.55 -14.24 7.50
C TYR A 48 9.93 -13.72 8.89
N LEU A 49 9.42 -14.33 9.96
CA LEU A 49 9.80 -13.97 11.33
C LEU A 49 11.27 -14.28 11.65
N GLU A 50 11.84 -15.32 11.02
CA GLU A 50 13.22 -15.76 11.27
C GLU A 50 14.26 -14.77 10.74
N ASP A 51 14.09 -14.25 9.51
CA ASP A 51 15.10 -13.42 8.86
C ASP A 51 14.63 -12.02 8.44
N GLY A 52 13.32 -11.75 8.44
CA GLY A 52 12.75 -10.47 8.02
C GLY A 52 13.06 -10.09 6.57
N SER A 53 13.48 -11.06 5.73
CA SER A 53 13.93 -10.76 4.37
C SER A 53 12.78 -10.39 3.44
N LEU A 54 13.08 -9.53 2.46
CA LEU A 54 12.13 -9.17 1.40
C LEU A 54 11.58 -10.41 0.67
N MET A 55 12.42 -11.43 0.45
CA MET A 55 11.98 -12.65 -0.23
C MET A 55 10.94 -13.41 0.58
N ASN A 56 11.15 -13.53 1.89
CA ASN A 56 10.20 -14.20 2.79
C ASN A 56 8.93 -13.37 2.99
N MET A 57 9.04 -12.03 3.01
CA MET A 57 7.87 -11.13 2.97
C MET A 57 7.03 -11.37 1.71
N LEU A 58 7.64 -11.41 0.53
CA LEU A 58 6.94 -11.65 -0.73
C LEU A 58 6.32 -13.06 -0.78
N ALA A 59 7.02 -14.06 -0.24
CA ALA A 59 6.49 -15.42 -0.12
C ALA A 59 5.25 -15.45 0.80
N LEU A 60 5.30 -14.80 1.97
CA LEU A 60 4.16 -14.66 2.87
C LEU A 60 2.98 -13.96 2.17
N ARG A 61 3.23 -12.80 1.56
CA ARG A 61 2.20 -12.04 0.82
C ARG A 61 1.51 -12.87 -0.26
N SER A 62 2.24 -13.74 -0.96
CA SER A 62 1.66 -14.63 -1.96
C SER A 62 0.65 -15.63 -1.40
N LYS A 63 0.82 -16.05 -0.13
CA LYS A 63 -0.10 -16.95 0.57
C LYS A 63 -1.27 -16.22 1.23
N VAL A 64 -1.08 -14.96 1.62
CA VAL A 64 -2.08 -14.10 2.25
C VAL A 64 -3.06 -13.52 1.21
N MET A 65 -2.56 -13.08 0.07
CA MET A 65 -3.32 -12.40 -0.99
C MET A 65 -4.64 -13.09 -1.39
N PRO A 66 -4.74 -14.44 -1.53
CA PRO A 66 -6.00 -15.09 -1.93
C PRO A 66 -7.17 -14.84 -0.98
N TYR A 67 -6.89 -14.49 0.28
CA TYR A 67 -7.89 -14.25 1.32
C TYR A 67 -8.31 -12.78 1.46
N HIS A 68 -7.69 -11.88 0.67
CA HIS A 68 -7.87 -10.43 0.75
C HIS A 68 -8.20 -9.80 -0.62
N GLN A 69 -9.01 -10.46 -1.41
CA GLN A 69 -9.37 -9.93 -2.72
C GLN A 69 -10.27 -8.70 -2.58
N PRO A 70 -9.95 -7.57 -3.24
CA PRO A 70 -10.84 -6.42 -3.29
C PRO A 70 -12.13 -6.75 -4.04
N GLU A 71 -13.20 -6.04 -3.74
CA GLU A 71 -14.49 -6.17 -4.43
C GLU A 71 -14.37 -5.62 -5.86
N ILE A 72 -13.67 -4.49 -6.01
CA ILE A 72 -13.38 -3.87 -7.31
C ILE A 72 -12.04 -4.42 -7.81
N LYS A 73 -12.07 -5.03 -8.99
CA LYS A 73 -10.87 -5.65 -9.61
C LYS A 73 -10.46 -4.86 -10.84
N THR A 74 -9.41 -4.08 -10.70
CA THR A 74 -8.85 -3.31 -11.80
C THR A 74 -7.71 -4.04 -12.49
N ASN A 75 -7.75 -4.14 -13.81
CA ASN A 75 -6.64 -4.68 -14.57
C ASN A 75 -5.57 -3.60 -14.78
N THR A 76 -4.64 -3.51 -13.82
CA THR A 76 -3.56 -2.51 -13.82
C THR A 76 -2.59 -2.65 -15.01
N ILE A 77 -2.41 -3.88 -15.53
CA ILE A 77 -1.59 -4.11 -16.74
C ILE A 77 -2.26 -3.44 -17.93
N TRP A 78 -3.58 -3.63 -18.09
CA TRP A 78 -4.33 -3.00 -19.18
C TRP A 78 -4.34 -1.47 -19.06
N LEU A 79 -4.47 -0.93 -17.87
CA LEU A 79 -4.36 0.52 -17.63
C LEU A 79 -3.00 1.06 -18.09
N GLY A 80 -1.91 0.36 -17.78
CA GLY A 80 -0.58 0.72 -18.25
C GLY A 80 -0.48 0.70 -19.77
N VAL A 81 -0.86 -0.41 -20.40
CA VAL A 81 -0.77 -0.60 -21.86
C VAL A 81 -1.66 0.38 -22.62
N ALA A 82 -2.87 0.66 -22.11
CA ALA A 82 -3.81 1.59 -22.73
C ALA A 82 -3.54 3.07 -22.42
N SER A 83 -2.57 3.36 -21.57
CA SER A 83 -2.24 4.73 -21.17
C SER A 83 -1.69 5.53 -22.36
N PRO A 84 -2.23 6.72 -22.66
CA PRO A 84 -1.69 7.59 -23.71
C PRO A 84 -0.30 8.15 -23.37
N TYR A 85 0.15 7.97 -22.14
CA TYR A 85 1.46 8.42 -21.65
C TYR A 85 2.52 7.32 -21.69
N MET A 86 2.15 6.07 -22.00
CA MET A 86 3.09 4.95 -22.10
C MET A 86 3.70 4.88 -23.51
N GLY A 87 4.96 5.26 -23.60
CA GLY A 87 5.75 5.15 -24.85
C GLY A 87 6.42 3.78 -25.02
N ILE A 88 7.02 3.55 -26.19
CA ILE A 88 7.74 2.31 -26.51
C ILE A 88 8.93 2.08 -25.53
N ASN A 89 9.59 3.15 -25.10
CA ASN A 89 10.70 3.03 -24.16
C ASN A 89 10.23 2.64 -22.76
N ASP A 90 9.07 3.16 -22.32
CA ASP A 90 8.47 2.81 -21.04
C ASP A 90 8.03 1.34 -21.04
N MET A 91 7.44 0.88 -22.15
CA MET A 91 7.08 -0.52 -22.32
C MET A 91 8.30 -1.44 -22.30
N ARG A 92 9.40 -1.07 -23.00
CA ARG A 92 10.67 -1.84 -22.97
C ARG A 92 11.25 -1.89 -21.57
N TRP A 93 11.24 -0.76 -20.86
CA TRP A 93 11.72 -0.67 -19.50
C TRP A 93 10.88 -1.57 -18.57
N PHE A 94 9.57 -1.48 -18.67
CA PHE A 94 8.63 -2.29 -17.89
C PHE A 94 8.83 -3.79 -18.11
N LEU A 95 8.90 -4.23 -19.39
CA LEU A 95 9.14 -5.63 -19.73
C LEU A 95 10.51 -6.13 -19.22
N LYS A 96 11.53 -5.26 -19.25
CA LYS A 96 12.84 -5.59 -18.71
C LYS A 96 12.79 -5.78 -17.18
N GLN A 97 12.00 -4.98 -16.46
CA GLN A 97 11.82 -5.14 -15.01
C GLN A 97 11.08 -6.45 -14.67
N LEU A 98 10.09 -6.83 -15.46
CA LEU A 98 9.34 -8.09 -15.28
C LEU A 98 10.12 -9.34 -15.69
N GLY A 99 11.17 -9.19 -16.50
CA GLY A 99 11.94 -10.31 -17.04
C GLY A 99 12.78 -11.08 -16.02
N SER A 100 13.12 -10.45 -14.91
CA SER A 100 13.90 -11.08 -13.83
C SER A 100 13.62 -10.40 -12.50
N LEU A 101 12.90 -11.11 -11.62
CA LEU A 101 12.68 -10.63 -10.24
C LEU A 101 14.00 -10.33 -9.52
N LYS A 102 15.03 -11.17 -9.75
CA LYS A 102 16.36 -10.97 -9.16
C LYS A 102 16.98 -9.64 -9.58
N ASP A 103 16.93 -9.31 -10.86
CA ASP A 103 17.50 -8.05 -11.38
C ASP A 103 16.70 -6.84 -10.91
N TYR A 104 15.37 -6.96 -10.87
CA TYR A 104 14.49 -5.94 -10.32
C TYR A 104 14.80 -5.66 -8.84
N LEU A 105 14.95 -6.68 -8.02
CA LEU A 105 15.28 -6.55 -6.60
C LEU A 105 16.69 -5.99 -6.40
N ALA A 106 17.66 -6.41 -7.23
CA ALA A 106 19.02 -5.87 -7.18
C ALA A 106 19.07 -4.38 -7.53
N LEU A 107 18.31 -3.96 -8.54
CA LEU A 107 18.23 -2.55 -8.95
C LEU A 107 17.59 -1.68 -7.85
N ASN A 108 16.58 -2.19 -7.17
CA ASN A 108 15.82 -1.45 -6.16
C ASN A 108 16.28 -1.75 -4.72
N ARG A 109 17.41 -2.44 -4.55
CA ARG A 109 17.86 -2.94 -3.24
C ARG A 109 17.86 -1.86 -2.15
N HIS A 110 18.45 -0.70 -2.41
CA HIS A 110 18.55 0.36 -1.41
C HIS A 110 17.17 0.90 -0.98
N LEU A 111 16.20 0.94 -1.90
CA LEU A 111 14.84 1.32 -1.57
C LEU A 111 14.19 0.27 -0.66
N TYR A 112 14.36 -1.00 -1.00
CA TYR A 112 13.80 -2.08 -0.19
C TYR A 112 14.48 -2.19 1.19
N ASP A 113 15.82 -2.09 1.25
CA ASP A 113 16.55 -2.08 2.52
C ASP A 113 16.06 -0.95 3.45
N TYR A 114 15.68 0.20 2.87
CA TYR A 114 15.08 1.30 3.60
C TYR A 114 13.65 1.00 4.04
N VAL A 115 12.78 0.59 3.11
CA VAL A 115 11.36 0.35 3.39
C VAL A 115 11.16 -0.80 4.40
N MET A 116 12.01 -1.83 4.35
CA MET A 116 11.96 -2.96 5.29
C MET A 116 12.21 -2.57 6.76
N GLN A 117 12.79 -1.39 7.00
CA GLN A 117 13.09 -0.89 8.34
C GLN A 117 12.32 0.40 8.66
N ALA A 118 11.60 0.95 7.70
CA ALA A 118 10.94 2.23 7.86
C ALA A 118 9.67 2.12 8.70
N ASP A 119 9.57 3.00 9.67
CA ASP A 119 8.35 3.32 10.39
C ASP A 119 8.13 4.83 10.30
N VAL A 120 7.01 5.25 9.72
CA VAL A 120 6.76 6.68 9.51
C VAL A 120 6.59 7.43 10.83
N ARG A 121 6.27 6.73 11.93
CA ARG A 121 6.14 7.29 13.28
C ARG A 121 7.47 7.83 13.81
N ASP A 122 8.60 7.26 13.33
CA ASP A 122 9.95 7.69 13.73
C ASP A 122 10.37 9.03 13.12
N TYR A 123 9.70 9.47 12.06
CA TYR A 123 10.01 10.75 11.36
C TYR A 123 9.26 11.95 11.93
N GLY A 124 8.40 11.74 12.90
CA GLY A 124 7.64 12.76 13.62
C GLY A 124 6.14 12.62 13.41
N MET A 125 5.43 13.10 14.43
CA MET A 125 3.97 12.98 14.51
C MET A 125 3.28 14.35 14.41
N ASP A 126 4.07 15.45 14.35
CA ASP A 126 3.57 16.83 14.33
C ASP A 126 3.81 17.45 12.97
N TYR A 127 2.76 17.52 12.16
CA TYR A 127 2.80 18.12 10.83
C TYR A 127 2.46 19.61 10.88
N GLN A 128 3.23 20.41 10.13
CA GLN A 128 3.00 21.86 9.99
C GLN A 128 2.13 22.19 8.76
N ILE A 129 1.69 21.17 8.03
CA ILE A 129 0.87 21.26 6.82
C ILE A 129 -0.37 20.40 6.97
N PRO A 130 -1.45 20.66 6.21
CA PRO A 130 -2.59 19.75 6.14
C PRO A 130 -2.19 18.35 5.66
N VAL A 131 -2.80 17.32 6.26
CA VAL A 131 -2.54 15.91 5.96
C VAL A 131 -3.83 15.18 5.66
N GLY A 132 -3.86 14.44 4.56
CA GLY A 132 -4.97 13.59 4.19
C GLY A 132 -4.55 12.19 3.80
N PHE A 133 -5.39 11.21 4.11
CA PHE A 133 -5.21 9.84 3.65
C PHE A 133 -6.43 9.37 2.86
N ILE A 134 -6.17 8.67 1.76
CA ILE A 134 -7.17 7.97 0.97
C ILE A 134 -6.77 6.49 0.96
N THR A 135 -7.65 5.62 1.44
CA THR A 135 -7.36 4.18 1.55
C THR A 135 -8.54 3.35 1.05
N GLY A 136 -8.28 2.22 0.43
CA GLY A 136 -9.33 1.29 0.03
C GLY A 136 -9.80 0.45 1.21
N SER A 137 -11.12 0.18 1.30
CA SER A 137 -11.67 -0.60 2.41
C SER A 137 -11.19 -2.06 2.45
N CYS A 138 -10.69 -2.56 1.32
CA CYS A 138 -10.12 -3.91 1.17
C CYS A 138 -8.58 -3.90 1.07
N ASP A 139 -7.94 -2.80 1.48
CA ASP A 139 -6.48 -2.71 1.46
C ASP A 139 -5.86 -3.60 2.54
N TRP A 140 -5.22 -4.67 2.10
CA TRP A 140 -4.48 -5.59 2.96
C TRP A 140 -2.96 -5.35 2.88
N THR A 141 -2.49 -4.65 1.85
CA THR A 141 -1.06 -4.33 1.65
C THR A 141 -0.61 -3.30 2.69
N THR A 142 -1.47 -2.30 2.91
CA THR A 142 -1.34 -1.30 3.97
C THR A 142 -2.68 -1.21 4.70
N PRO A 143 -2.94 -2.14 5.66
CA PRO A 143 -4.27 -2.30 6.24
C PRO A 143 -4.82 -1.01 6.82
N VAL A 144 -6.10 -0.75 6.54
CA VAL A 144 -6.85 0.45 6.96
C VAL A 144 -6.61 0.82 8.42
N LYS A 145 -6.55 -0.20 9.29
CA LYS A 145 -6.31 0.00 10.73
C LYS A 145 -5.05 0.82 10.99
N PHE A 146 -3.93 0.52 10.32
CA PHE A 146 -2.67 1.23 10.55
C PHE A 146 -2.73 2.67 10.06
N ALA A 147 -3.34 2.91 8.90
CA ALA A 147 -3.55 4.26 8.39
C ALA A 147 -4.47 5.08 9.31
N GLN A 148 -5.53 4.45 9.85
CA GLN A 148 -6.45 5.09 10.80
C GLN A 148 -5.76 5.40 12.13
N ASP A 149 -5.08 4.43 12.73
CA ASP A 149 -4.37 4.61 14.00
C ASP A 149 -3.31 5.72 13.87
N TYR A 150 -2.59 5.76 12.74
CA TYR A 150 -1.61 6.81 12.46
C TYR A 150 -2.28 8.18 12.27
N HIS A 151 -3.36 8.26 11.49
CA HIS A 151 -4.14 9.46 11.31
C HIS A 151 -4.63 10.02 12.65
N ASP A 152 -5.11 9.15 13.54
CA ASP A 152 -5.65 9.60 14.83
C ASP A 152 -4.54 10.11 15.75
N ALA A 153 -3.35 9.52 15.67
CA ALA A 153 -2.20 9.84 16.51
C ALA A 153 -1.43 11.10 16.07
N ILE A 154 -1.40 11.43 14.77
CA ILE A 154 -0.69 12.62 14.29
C ILE A 154 -1.42 13.92 14.66
N SER A 155 -0.65 15.02 14.77
CA SER A 155 -1.18 16.38 14.82
C SER A 155 -0.91 17.09 13.48
N ALA A 156 -1.89 17.85 13.00
CA ALA A 156 -1.78 18.65 11.78
C ALA A 156 -2.79 19.81 11.83
N PRO A 157 -2.55 20.93 11.12
CA PRO A 157 -3.49 22.06 11.06
C PRO A 157 -4.89 21.65 10.57
N LYS A 158 -4.94 20.74 9.59
CA LYS A 158 -6.15 20.05 9.13
C LYS A 158 -5.76 18.60 8.83
N LYS A 159 -6.61 17.63 9.18
CA LYS A 159 -6.38 16.24 8.84
C LYS A 159 -7.67 15.51 8.49
N GLN A 160 -7.62 14.65 7.49
CA GLN A 160 -8.75 13.83 7.03
C GLN A 160 -8.28 12.44 6.63
N ILE A 161 -9.14 11.45 6.80
CA ILE A 161 -8.97 10.12 6.23
C ILE A 161 -10.25 9.71 5.52
N HIS A 162 -10.12 9.22 4.29
CA HIS A 162 -11.24 8.78 3.47
C HIS A 162 -11.07 7.31 3.08
N LEU A 163 -12.15 6.54 3.34
CA LEU A 163 -12.21 5.13 3.03
C LEU A 163 -13.04 4.91 1.76
N MET A 164 -12.39 4.43 0.69
CA MET A 164 -13.05 4.11 -0.58
C MET A 164 -13.56 2.67 -0.57
N ALA A 165 -14.88 2.51 -0.60
CA ALA A 165 -15.55 1.23 -0.45
C ALA A 165 -15.22 0.26 -1.60
N GLY A 166 -14.93 -1.01 -1.26
CA GLY A 166 -14.64 -2.07 -2.23
C GLY A 166 -13.27 -2.00 -2.90
N CYS A 167 -12.53 -0.90 -2.75
CA CYS A 167 -11.21 -0.70 -3.34
C CYS A 167 -10.12 -1.43 -2.57
N GLY A 168 -9.08 -1.86 -3.31
CA GLY A 168 -7.84 -2.39 -2.75
C GLY A 168 -6.82 -1.31 -2.43
N HIS A 169 -5.52 -1.68 -2.52
CA HIS A 169 -4.39 -0.81 -2.17
C HIS A 169 -4.25 0.44 -3.05
N ALA A 170 -4.78 0.43 -4.25
CA ALA A 170 -4.67 1.53 -5.21
C ALA A 170 -6.05 2.07 -5.63
N PRO A 171 -6.81 2.68 -4.72
CA PRO A 171 -8.17 3.14 -4.99
C PRO A 171 -8.26 4.13 -6.16
N HIS A 172 -7.19 4.86 -6.47
CA HIS A 172 -7.10 5.75 -7.62
C HIS A 172 -7.05 5.01 -8.97
N TYR A 173 -6.74 3.70 -8.98
CA TYR A 173 -6.90 2.85 -10.16
C TYR A 173 -8.28 2.20 -10.22
N ASP A 174 -8.84 1.90 -9.04
CA ASP A 174 -10.12 1.23 -8.93
C ASP A 174 -11.28 2.17 -9.25
N LEU A 175 -11.25 3.39 -8.73
CA LEU A 175 -12.26 4.44 -8.91
C LEU A 175 -11.59 5.79 -9.22
N PRO A 176 -11.04 5.98 -10.43
CA PRO A 176 -10.20 7.14 -10.76
C PRO A 176 -10.95 8.48 -10.69
N GLU A 177 -12.20 8.53 -11.14
CA GLU A 177 -12.99 9.77 -11.13
C GLU A 177 -13.35 10.19 -9.70
N GLU A 178 -13.76 9.24 -8.86
CA GLU A 178 -14.07 9.48 -7.46
C GLU A 178 -12.83 9.89 -6.68
N SER A 179 -11.69 9.21 -6.91
CA SER A 179 -10.42 9.55 -6.30
C SER A 179 -9.98 10.97 -6.68
N ALA A 180 -10.10 11.35 -7.95
CA ALA A 180 -9.74 12.69 -8.41
C ALA A 180 -10.66 13.77 -7.81
N ALA A 181 -11.96 13.51 -7.74
CA ALA A 181 -12.92 14.42 -7.10
C ALA A 181 -12.62 14.60 -5.61
N LEU A 182 -12.29 13.50 -4.92
CA LEU A 182 -11.92 13.53 -3.51
C LEU A 182 -10.65 14.33 -3.26
N VAL A 183 -9.58 14.09 -4.03
CA VAL A 183 -8.34 14.87 -3.94
C VAL A 183 -8.61 16.35 -4.16
N LYS A 184 -9.44 16.70 -5.15
CA LYS A 184 -9.82 18.11 -5.40
C LYS A 184 -10.53 18.71 -4.18
N THR A 185 -11.51 18.01 -3.62
CA THR A 185 -12.25 18.48 -2.44
C THR A 185 -11.32 18.72 -1.25
N MET A 186 -10.41 17.77 -0.98
CA MET A 186 -9.41 17.91 0.09
C MET A 186 -8.51 19.12 -0.13
N LEU A 187 -8.03 19.34 -1.36
CA LEU A 187 -7.19 20.48 -1.68
C LEU A 187 -7.96 21.81 -1.55
N ASP A 188 -9.21 21.87 -2.01
CA ASP A 188 -10.06 23.06 -1.86
C ASP A 188 -10.26 23.42 -0.38
N GLU A 189 -10.35 22.44 0.52
CA GLU A 189 -10.46 22.66 1.96
C GLU A 189 -9.12 23.01 2.63
N TYR A 190 -8.02 22.44 2.17
CA TYR A 190 -6.69 22.62 2.78
C TYR A 190 -6.04 23.95 2.41
N LEU A 191 -6.35 24.48 1.25
CA LEU A 191 -5.74 25.71 0.73
C LEU A 191 -6.57 26.98 1.01
N GLN A 192 -7.68 26.84 1.74
CA GLN A 192 -8.44 27.99 2.31
C GLN A 192 -7.82 28.41 3.64
#